data_efde8c42301bf3d8179039363081018f
#
_entry.id   efde8c42301bf3d8179039363081018f
#
_cell.length_a   1.000
_cell.length_b   1.000
_cell.length_c   1.000
_cell.angle_alpha   90.00
_cell.angle_beta   90.00
_cell.angle_gamma   90.00
#
_symmetry.space_group_name_H-M   'P 1'
#
loop_
_entity.id
_entity.type
_entity.pdbx_description
1 polymer ?
#
loop_
_entity_poly.entity_id
_entity_poly.type
_entity_poly.pdbx_seq_one_letter_code
_entity_poly.pdbx_strand_id
1 'polypeptide(L)'
;MKILSTIWATLSDLFYNSVFQVNLEFGEDDMCGVLGLVSHEPVNQLLYDGLQMLQHRGQDAAGIVTAEGSTFHMHKGKGMVREVFRTRNMRDLIGNAGIAHVRYPTAGNAGSSAEAQPFYVSSPFGIVLAHNGNLTNTAELYENVCNKHLRHVNTSSDSEVLLNVFAHELRREVSKNANPHRLNIDNIFNAVAEVHRLVRGAYGVVAMIAGYGMLAFRDPYGIRPLVLGSQTDEAGRKSYAVASESVAFNALAYDLERDIQPGEAVFVGFDGTLIARQCSDRAKLSPCLFEYV
;
A
#
# COMPACT_ATOMS: atom_id res chain seq x y z
N MET A 1 39.97 48.21 -3.30
CA MET A 1 38.54 48.08 -3.69
C MET A 1 38.24 46.98 -4.74
N LYS A 2 39.20 46.41 -5.44
CA LYS A 2 38.95 45.31 -6.44
C LYS A 2 38.95 43.91 -5.84
N ILE A 3 39.47 43.70 -4.65
CA ILE A 3 39.57 42.35 -4.02
C ILE A 3 38.22 41.95 -3.33
N LEU A 4 37.48 42.91 -2.80
CA LEU A 4 36.20 42.66 -2.15
C LEU A 4 35.04 42.31 -3.13
N SER A 5 35.11 42.86 -4.36
CA SER A 5 34.10 42.53 -5.40
C SER A 5 34.26 41.13 -5.97
N THR A 6 35.48 40.58 -6.00
CA THR A 6 35.75 39.21 -6.49
C THR A 6 35.34 38.16 -5.47
N ILE A 7 35.47 38.43 -4.18
CA ILE A 7 35.05 37.52 -3.11
C ILE A 7 33.52 37.42 -3.02
N TRP A 8 32.82 38.55 -3.28
CA TRP A 8 31.34 38.60 -3.30
C TRP A 8 30.76 37.82 -4.50
N ALA A 9 31.36 37.92 -5.68
CA ALA A 9 30.93 37.16 -6.85
C ALA A 9 31.13 35.67 -6.68
N THR A 10 32.26 35.23 -6.10
CA THR A 10 32.52 33.80 -5.87
C THR A 10 31.65 33.18 -4.77
N LEU A 11 31.30 33.95 -3.74
CA LEU A 11 30.38 33.49 -2.68
C LEU A 11 28.93 33.47 -3.15
N SER A 12 28.50 34.40 -4.01
CA SER A 12 27.14 34.36 -4.60
C SER A 12 27.00 33.19 -5.57
N ASP A 13 28.01 32.85 -6.36
CA ASP A 13 27.98 31.70 -7.27
C ASP A 13 28.06 30.35 -6.52
N LEU A 14 28.79 30.29 -5.42
CA LEU A 14 28.80 29.11 -4.53
C LEU A 14 27.48 28.94 -3.78
N PHE A 15 26.85 30.03 -3.35
CA PHE A 15 25.51 29.98 -2.72
C PHE A 15 24.41 29.67 -3.72
N TYR A 16 24.47 30.25 -4.93
CA TYR A 16 23.50 29.97 -5.99
C TYR A 16 23.58 28.53 -6.48
N ASN A 17 24.81 27.97 -6.65
CA ASN A 17 25.00 26.59 -7.06
C ASN A 17 24.71 25.55 -5.95
N SER A 18 24.84 25.90 -4.66
CA SER A 18 24.53 24.99 -3.57
C SER A 18 23.06 24.98 -3.15
N VAL A 19 22.31 26.05 -3.46
CA VAL A 19 20.89 26.18 -3.11
C VAL A 19 19.98 25.76 -4.29
N PHE A 20 20.49 25.73 -5.55
CA PHE A 20 19.71 25.40 -6.74
C PHE A 20 20.17 24.15 -7.50
N GLN A 21 21.15 23.40 -7.02
CA GLN A 21 21.33 22.01 -7.43
C GLN A 21 20.64 21.03 -6.45
N VAL A 22 19.41 21.30 -6.09
CA VAL A 22 18.46 20.21 -6.01
C VAL A 22 18.21 19.82 -7.48
N ASN A 23 18.85 18.79 -7.95
CA ASN A 23 18.36 18.04 -9.09
C ASN A 23 16.96 17.56 -8.69
N LEU A 24 15.97 18.38 -8.97
CA LEU A 24 14.62 17.93 -9.21
C LEU A 24 14.70 17.17 -10.55
N GLU A 25 15.30 16.00 -10.56
CA GLU A 25 14.83 14.95 -11.44
C GLU A 25 13.40 14.71 -10.94
N PHE A 26 12.46 15.49 -11.47
CA PHE A 26 11.06 15.12 -11.52
C PHE A 26 11.05 13.88 -12.42
N GLY A 27 11.21 12.70 -11.84
CA GLY A 27 10.86 11.46 -12.48
C GLY A 27 9.40 11.60 -12.90
N GLU A 28 9.15 11.33 -14.17
CA GLU A 28 7.80 11.25 -14.72
C GLU A 28 6.98 10.37 -13.78
N ASP A 29 5.91 10.94 -13.20
CA ASP A 29 4.78 10.35 -12.49
C ASP A 29 4.99 8.97 -11.81
N ASP A 30 5.69 8.95 -10.67
CA ASP A 30 5.93 7.77 -9.83
C ASP A 30 4.65 7.31 -9.12
N MET A 31 3.75 6.64 -9.82
CA MET A 31 2.46 6.22 -9.29
C MET A 31 2.26 4.72 -9.39
N CYS A 32 2.33 4.01 -8.27
CA CYS A 32 1.87 2.62 -8.20
C CYS A 32 0.34 2.53 -8.17
N GLY A 33 -0.22 1.37 -8.54
CA GLY A 33 -1.64 1.08 -8.40
C GLY A 33 -1.88 -0.05 -7.40
N VAL A 34 -2.79 0.14 -6.46
CA VAL A 34 -3.27 -0.90 -5.54
C VAL A 34 -4.74 -1.21 -5.77
N LEU A 35 -5.10 -2.46 -5.57
CA LEU A 35 -6.47 -2.96 -5.59
C LEU A 35 -6.65 -4.01 -4.51
N GLY A 36 -7.78 -3.99 -3.81
CA GLY A 36 -8.19 -5.01 -2.86
C GLY A 36 -9.66 -5.35 -3.03
N LEU A 37 -10.02 -6.61 -2.86
CA LEU A 37 -11.37 -7.14 -3.03
C LEU A 37 -11.72 -8.11 -1.91
N VAL A 38 -12.95 -8.02 -1.38
CA VAL A 38 -13.61 -9.07 -0.61
C VAL A 38 -14.97 -9.32 -1.24
N SER A 39 -15.21 -10.55 -1.68
CA SER A 39 -16.39 -10.94 -2.45
C SER A 39 -16.99 -12.25 -1.94
N HIS A 40 -18.15 -12.58 -2.44
CA HIS A 40 -18.79 -13.91 -2.27
C HIS A 40 -18.43 -14.89 -3.38
N GLU A 41 -17.80 -14.39 -4.45
CA GLU A 41 -17.34 -15.15 -5.61
C GLU A 41 -15.80 -15.11 -5.72
N PRO A 42 -15.17 -16.01 -6.47
CA PRO A 42 -13.72 -15.97 -6.71
C PRO A 42 -13.26 -14.63 -7.29
N VAL A 43 -12.18 -14.07 -6.70
CA VAL A 43 -11.73 -12.70 -7.05
C VAL A 43 -10.54 -12.65 -8.01
N ASN A 44 -9.95 -13.78 -8.38
CA ASN A 44 -8.74 -13.80 -9.20
C ASN A 44 -8.90 -13.05 -10.53
N GLN A 45 -9.99 -13.32 -11.28
CA GLN A 45 -10.25 -12.64 -12.55
C GLN A 45 -10.55 -11.15 -12.34
N LEU A 46 -11.33 -10.81 -11.32
CA LEU A 46 -11.64 -9.41 -10.97
C LEU A 46 -10.36 -8.64 -10.63
N LEU A 47 -9.43 -9.22 -9.86
CA LEU A 47 -8.14 -8.61 -9.55
C LEU A 47 -7.28 -8.40 -10.81
N TYR A 48 -7.26 -9.39 -11.71
CA TYR A 48 -6.55 -9.26 -12.98
C TYR A 48 -7.13 -8.14 -13.85
N ASP A 49 -8.45 -8.10 -14.04
CA ASP A 49 -9.12 -7.10 -14.86
C ASP A 49 -8.96 -5.70 -14.27
N GLY A 50 -9.11 -5.56 -12.94
CA GLY A 50 -8.88 -4.30 -12.25
C GLY A 50 -7.43 -3.81 -12.33
N LEU A 51 -6.44 -4.70 -12.27
CA LEU A 51 -5.04 -4.31 -12.51
C LEU A 51 -4.79 -3.88 -13.95
N GLN A 52 -5.47 -4.46 -14.94
CA GLN A 52 -5.39 -4.00 -16.32
C GLN A 52 -5.86 -2.55 -16.45
N MET A 53 -6.90 -2.16 -15.71
CA MET A 53 -7.38 -0.77 -15.69
C MET A 53 -6.42 0.17 -14.98
N LEU A 54 -5.64 -0.33 -14.02
CA LEU A 54 -4.62 0.43 -13.29
C LEU A 54 -3.22 0.35 -13.94
N GLN A 55 -3.09 -0.29 -15.11
CA GLN A 55 -1.78 -0.52 -15.75
C GLN A 55 -1.04 0.77 -16.12
N HIS A 56 -1.76 1.87 -16.36
CA HIS A 56 -1.17 3.19 -16.61
C HIS A 56 -0.38 3.72 -15.39
N ARG A 57 -0.71 3.25 -14.18
CA ARG A 57 -0.01 3.63 -12.94
C ARG A 57 1.31 2.87 -12.73
N GLY A 58 1.53 1.76 -13.43
CA GLY A 58 2.77 1.00 -13.26
C GLY A 58 2.92 -0.13 -14.26
N GLN A 59 4.12 -0.29 -14.84
CA GLN A 59 4.41 -1.24 -15.91
C GLN A 59 5.64 -2.11 -15.65
N ASP A 60 6.34 -1.90 -14.53
CA ASP A 60 7.60 -2.58 -14.19
C ASP A 60 7.37 -3.97 -13.57
N ALA A 61 6.38 -4.09 -12.71
CA ALA A 61 6.05 -5.35 -12.06
C ALA A 61 4.57 -5.39 -11.68
N ALA A 62 4.02 -6.60 -11.56
CA ALA A 62 2.66 -6.82 -11.08
C ALA A 62 2.62 -8.00 -10.11
N GLY A 63 1.66 -7.97 -9.18
CA GLY A 63 1.45 -9.05 -8.24
C GLY A 63 0.01 -9.13 -7.75
N ILE A 64 -0.45 -10.35 -7.52
CA ILE A 64 -1.75 -10.69 -6.95
C ILE A 64 -1.55 -11.69 -5.81
N VAL A 65 -2.25 -11.45 -4.71
CA VAL A 65 -2.41 -12.42 -3.63
C VAL A 65 -3.90 -12.61 -3.37
N THR A 66 -4.34 -13.85 -3.36
CA THR A 66 -5.71 -14.22 -2.95
C THR A 66 -5.69 -14.97 -1.62
N ALA A 67 -6.83 -15.00 -0.93
CA ALA A 67 -7.00 -15.67 0.33
C ALA A 67 -8.14 -16.69 0.26
N GLU A 68 -7.84 -17.93 0.61
CA GLU A 68 -8.80 -19.01 0.88
C GLU A 68 -8.75 -19.35 2.38
N GLY A 69 -9.69 -18.78 3.14
CA GLY A 69 -9.66 -18.89 4.60
C GLY A 69 -8.39 -18.25 5.19
N SER A 70 -7.50 -19.05 5.78
CA SER A 70 -6.23 -18.60 6.35
C SER A 70 -5.03 -18.84 5.44
N THR A 71 -5.24 -19.31 4.22
CA THR A 71 -4.17 -19.61 3.26
C THR A 71 -4.08 -18.52 2.20
N PHE A 72 -2.86 -18.02 1.96
CA PHE A 72 -2.58 -17.09 0.87
C PHE A 72 -2.03 -17.82 -0.36
N HIS A 73 -2.54 -17.46 -1.53
CA HIS A 73 -2.03 -17.86 -2.83
C HIS A 73 -1.45 -16.64 -3.52
N MET A 74 -0.17 -16.68 -3.88
CA MET A 74 0.56 -15.50 -4.38
C MET A 74 1.23 -15.79 -5.72
N HIS A 75 1.07 -14.87 -6.66
CA HIS A 75 1.89 -14.80 -7.86
C HIS A 75 2.26 -13.36 -8.14
N LYS A 76 3.55 -13.11 -8.42
CA LYS A 76 4.08 -11.80 -8.77
C LYS A 76 5.32 -11.92 -9.67
N GLY A 77 5.58 -10.91 -10.46
CA GLY A 77 6.71 -10.90 -11.38
C GLY A 77 6.93 -9.55 -12.02
N LYS A 78 8.01 -9.47 -12.80
CA LYS A 78 8.35 -8.31 -13.62
C LYS A 78 7.53 -8.29 -14.89
N GLY A 79 7.18 -7.09 -15.33
CA GLY A 79 6.47 -6.81 -16.56
C GLY A 79 5.02 -6.41 -16.33
N MET A 80 4.32 -6.18 -17.43
CA MET A 80 2.91 -5.81 -17.40
C MET A 80 2.04 -6.97 -16.93
N VAL A 81 0.84 -6.65 -16.44
CA VAL A 81 -0.13 -7.63 -15.91
C VAL A 81 -0.31 -8.82 -16.85
N ARG A 82 -0.54 -8.58 -18.15
CA ARG A 82 -0.70 -9.63 -19.18
C ARG A 82 0.54 -10.53 -19.37
N GLU A 83 1.73 -10.05 -18.99
CA GLU A 83 2.99 -10.79 -19.12
C GLU A 83 3.24 -11.64 -17.89
N VAL A 84 2.94 -11.11 -16.70
CA VAL A 84 3.12 -11.77 -15.42
C VAL A 84 2.10 -12.88 -15.22
N PHE A 85 0.82 -12.63 -15.54
CA PHE A 85 -0.25 -13.57 -15.25
C PHE A 85 -0.65 -14.38 -16.49
N ARG A 86 -0.25 -15.64 -16.51
CA ARG A 86 -0.65 -16.64 -17.49
C ARG A 86 -1.81 -17.48 -16.92
N THR A 87 -2.55 -18.17 -17.78
CA THR A 87 -3.68 -19.03 -17.39
C THR A 87 -3.35 -19.95 -16.22
N ARG A 88 -2.13 -20.55 -16.21
CA ARG A 88 -1.67 -21.39 -15.11
C ARG A 88 -1.63 -20.64 -13.78
N ASN A 89 -1.02 -19.44 -13.78
CA ASN A 89 -0.87 -18.64 -12.56
C ASN A 89 -2.23 -18.21 -12.02
N MET A 90 -3.17 -17.84 -12.92
CA MET A 90 -4.52 -17.45 -12.53
C MET A 90 -5.33 -18.60 -11.90
N ARG A 91 -5.09 -19.84 -12.30
CA ARG A 91 -5.76 -21.01 -11.70
C ARG A 91 -5.29 -21.31 -10.28
N ASP A 92 -4.04 -20.96 -9.95
CA ASP A 92 -3.46 -21.16 -8.64
C ASP A 92 -3.88 -20.07 -7.63
N LEU A 93 -4.43 -18.94 -8.12
CA LEU A 93 -4.92 -17.83 -7.30
C LEU A 93 -6.39 -18.08 -6.91
N ILE A 94 -6.62 -18.98 -5.96
CA ILE A 94 -7.94 -19.34 -5.46
C ILE A 94 -8.33 -18.49 -4.25
N GLY A 95 -9.63 -18.25 -4.08
CA GLY A 95 -10.21 -17.56 -2.92
C GLY A 95 -11.13 -16.40 -3.30
N ASN A 96 -11.87 -15.93 -2.30
CA ASN A 96 -12.92 -14.92 -2.44
C ASN A 96 -12.49 -13.54 -1.91
N ALA A 97 -11.24 -13.40 -1.49
CA ALA A 97 -10.64 -12.13 -1.14
C ALA A 97 -9.23 -12.07 -1.75
N GLY A 98 -8.75 -10.85 -2.02
CA GLY A 98 -7.41 -10.69 -2.55
C GLY A 98 -6.97 -9.23 -2.62
N ILE A 99 -5.65 -9.04 -2.74
CA ILE A 99 -5.03 -7.74 -3.02
C ILE A 99 -4.09 -7.85 -4.21
N ALA A 100 -3.93 -6.75 -4.92
CA ALA A 100 -3.15 -6.69 -6.13
C ALA A 100 -2.41 -5.36 -6.28
N HIS A 101 -1.33 -5.37 -7.04
CA HIS A 101 -0.45 -4.23 -7.21
C HIS A 101 0.14 -4.18 -8.62
N VAL A 102 0.23 -2.98 -9.19
CA VAL A 102 1.09 -2.64 -10.33
C VAL A 102 2.14 -1.63 -9.89
N ARG A 103 3.41 -1.93 -10.20
CA ARG A 103 4.55 -1.14 -9.77
C ARG A 103 5.02 -0.20 -10.87
N TYR A 104 5.23 1.05 -10.48
CA TYR A 104 6.11 1.97 -11.20
C TYR A 104 7.53 1.88 -10.61
N PRO A 105 8.62 1.89 -11.40
CA PRO A 105 9.98 1.83 -10.86
C PRO A 105 10.31 3.14 -10.13
N THR A 106 10.20 3.13 -8.80
CA THR A 106 10.71 4.19 -7.92
C THR A 106 12.18 3.97 -7.60
N ALA A 107 12.81 4.91 -6.90
CA ALA A 107 14.20 4.80 -6.42
C ALA A 107 14.42 3.46 -5.71
N GLY A 108 15.28 2.63 -6.25
CA GLY A 108 15.59 1.27 -5.80
C GLY A 108 16.15 0.46 -6.96
N ASN A 109 16.47 -0.80 -6.73
CA ASN A 109 17.02 -1.67 -7.75
C ASN A 109 15.88 -2.10 -8.71
N ALA A 110 15.54 -1.26 -9.70
CA ALA A 110 14.53 -1.55 -10.76
C ALA A 110 14.77 -2.92 -11.45
N GLY A 111 15.90 -3.54 -11.18
CA GLY A 111 16.31 -4.84 -11.64
C GLY A 111 15.79 -6.04 -10.85
N SER A 112 15.26 -5.90 -9.63
CA SER A 112 14.95 -7.04 -8.76
C SER A 112 13.47 -7.43 -8.77
N SER A 113 13.16 -8.68 -9.14
CA SER A 113 11.81 -9.27 -8.99
C SER A 113 11.40 -9.41 -7.51
N ALA A 114 12.36 -9.35 -6.58
CA ALA A 114 12.11 -9.42 -5.14
C ALA A 114 11.32 -8.21 -4.63
N GLU A 115 11.44 -7.05 -5.30
CA GLU A 115 10.72 -5.83 -4.95
C GLU A 115 9.30 -5.72 -5.50
N ALA A 116 8.86 -6.70 -6.32
CA ALA A 116 7.47 -6.78 -6.73
C ALA A 116 6.56 -6.98 -5.50
N GLN A 117 5.48 -6.20 -5.41
CA GLN A 117 4.48 -6.30 -4.37
C GLN A 117 3.33 -7.23 -4.81
N PRO A 118 2.52 -7.76 -3.87
CA PRO A 118 2.52 -7.58 -2.41
C PRO A 118 3.68 -8.27 -1.69
N PHE A 119 4.04 -7.75 -0.49
CA PHE A 119 4.97 -8.39 0.43
C PHE A 119 4.23 -9.23 1.48
N TYR A 120 4.91 -10.23 2.06
CA TYR A 120 4.36 -11.15 3.06
C TYR A 120 5.25 -11.25 4.29
N VAL A 121 4.62 -11.27 5.46
CA VAL A 121 5.26 -11.69 6.73
C VAL A 121 4.38 -12.72 7.44
N SER A 122 5.01 -13.73 8.04
CA SER A 122 4.30 -14.82 8.73
C SER A 122 3.78 -14.44 10.12
N SER A 123 4.38 -13.45 10.78
CA SER A 123 4.08 -13.08 12.17
C SER A 123 3.74 -11.60 12.32
N PRO A 124 2.67 -11.28 13.12
CA PRO A 124 1.65 -12.19 13.66
C PRO A 124 0.59 -12.55 12.62
N PHE A 125 -0.06 -13.68 12.73
CA PHE A 125 -1.24 -14.12 11.95
C PHE A 125 -1.06 -14.29 10.43
N GLY A 126 0.10 -14.04 9.84
CA GLY A 126 0.27 -13.95 8.38
C GLY A 126 -0.36 -12.67 7.82
N ILE A 127 0.48 -11.81 7.25
CA ILE A 127 0.03 -10.52 6.69
C ILE A 127 0.63 -10.36 5.30
N VAL A 128 -0.19 -9.98 4.33
CA VAL A 128 0.25 -9.49 3.02
C VAL A 128 -0.11 -8.02 2.88
N LEU A 129 0.74 -7.24 2.21
CA LEU A 129 0.55 -5.80 2.06
C LEU A 129 1.04 -5.32 0.70
N ALA A 130 0.27 -4.45 0.09
CA ALA A 130 0.65 -3.64 -1.06
C ALA A 130 0.45 -2.15 -0.75
N HIS A 131 1.34 -1.33 -1.25
CA HIS A 131 1.47 0.08 -0.93
C HIS A 131 1.68 0.90 -2.21
N ASN A 132 0.92 1.96 -2.35
CA ASN A 132 1.16 3.05 -3.29
C ASN A 132 1.65 4.26 -2.52
N GLY A 133 2.86 4.72 -2.78
CA GLY A 133 3.42 5.89 -2.14
C GLY A 133 4.93 5.82 -1.93
N ASN A 134 5.43 6.68 -1.05
CA ASN A 134 6.83 6.74 -0.69
C ASN A 134 7.00 7.24 0.76
N LEU A 135 7.83 6.55 1.53
CA LEU A 135 8.14 6.91 2.92
C LEU A 135 9.40 7.75 2.99
N THR A 136 9.34 8.88 3.70
CA THR A 136 10.47 9.80 3.82
C THR A 136 11.41 9.46 4.98
N ASN A 137 11.01 8.58 5.91
CA ASN A 137 11.84 8.15 7.04
C ASN A 137 12.17 6.65 7.01
N THR A 138 12.25 6.05 5.81
CA THR A 138 12.51 4.62 5.62
C THR A 138 13.76 4.13 6.33
N ALA A 139 14.88 4.88 6.28
CA ALA A 139 16.13 4.51 6.94
C ALA A 139 15.97 4.39 8.47
N GLU A 140 15.31 5.36 9.12
CA GLU A 140 15.00 5.33 10.55
C GLU A 140 14.12 4.12 10.91
N LEU A 141 13.09 3.88 10.12
CA LEU A 141 12.18 2.75 10.32
C LEU A 141 12.89 1.41 10.14
N TYR A 142 13.74 1.29 9.11
CA TYR A 142 14.55 0.10 8.84
C TYR A 142 15.45 -0.25 10.04
N GLU A 143 16.17 0.73 10.58
CA GLU A 143 17.00 0.51 11.77
C GLU A 143 16.19 0.04 12.98
N ASN A 144 15.01 0.62 13.21
CA ASN A 144 14.13 0.20 14.28
C ASN A 144 13.62 -1.23 14.06
N VAL A 145 13.19 -1.56 12.85
CA VAL A 145 12.68 -2.89 12.46
C VAL A 145 13.77 -3.95 12.65
N CYS A 146 14.99 -3.73 12.13
CA CYS A 146 16.06 -4.70 12.18
C CYS A 146 16.71 -4.80 13.56
N ASN A 147 17.06 -3.66 14.18
CA ASN A 147 17.92 -3.65 15.38
C ASN A 147 17.13 -3.72 16.68
N LYS A 148 15.91 -3.11 16.73
CA LYS A 148 15.10 -3.12 17.96
C LYS A 148 14.04 -4.20 17.96
N HIS A 149 13.40 -4.43 16.79
CA HIS A 149 12.32 -5.40 16.70
C HIS A 149 12.79 -6.78 16.25
N LEU A 150 14.06 -6.92 15.87
CA LEU A 150 14.71 -8.16 15.42
C LEU A 150 13.95 -8.82 14.28
N ARG A 151 13.45 -8.03 13.34
CA ARG A 151 12.77 -8.51 12.14
C ARG A 151 13.69 -8.38 10.93
N HIS A 152 13.66 -9.38 10.07
CA HIS A 152 14.44 -9.35 8.85
C HIS A 152 13.67 -8.64 7.74
N VAL A 153 14.36 -7.77 7.00
CA VAL A 153 13.87 -7.11 5.78
C VAL A 153 14.76 -7.57 4.63
N ASN A 154 14.17 -8.14 3.60
CA ASN A 154 14.87 -8.82 2.52
C ASN A 154 15.22 -7.89 1.34
N THR A 155 14.51 -6.77 1.20
CA THR A 155 14.65 -5.82 0.09
C THR A 155 14.97 -4.41 0.59
N SER A 156 15.25 -3.51 -0.34
CA SER A 156 15.39 -2.07 -0.05
C SER A 156 14.04 -1.32 -0.11
N SER A 157 12.93 -2.02 -0.37
CA SER A 157 11.61 -1.42 -0.53
C SER A 157 11.08 -0.86 0.80
N ASP A 158 10.62 0.38 0.77
CA ASP A 158 9.91 1.02 1.88
C ASP A 158 8.60 0.29 2.22
N SER A 159 7.97 -0.36 1.24
CA SER A 159 6.75 -1.15 1.44
C SER A 159 7.00 -2.38 2.33
N GLU A 160 8.16 -3.05 2.21
CA GLU A 160 8.52 -4.16 3.10
C GLU A 160 8.81 -3.65 4.51
N VAL A 161 9.43 -2.48 4.63
CA VAL A 161 9.64 -1.82 5.92
C VAL A 161 8.29 -1.46 6.56
N LEU A 162 7.37 -0.85 5.80
CA LEU A 162 6.02 -0.51 6.26
C LEU A 162 5.24 -1.73 6.77
N LEU A 163 5.28 -2.83 6.01
CA LEU A 163 4.67 -4.10 6.42
C LEU A 163 5.23 -4.59 7.75
N ASN A 164 6.55 -4.52 7.94
CA ASN A 164 7.19 -4.95 9.19
C ASN A 164 6.89 -4.03 10.37
N VAL A 165 6.76 -2.71 10.15
CA VAL A 165 6.27 -1.76 11.16
C VAL A 165 4.84 -2.11 11.57
N PHE A 166 3.93 -2.27 10.61
CA PHE A 166 2.54 -2.64 10.90
C PHE A 166 2.45 -3.99 11.65
N ALA A 167 3.18 -4.99 11.20
CA ALA A 167 3.21 -6.31 11.85
C ALA A 167 3.75 -6.25 13.30
N HIS A 168 4.75 -5.39 13.56
CA HIS A 168 5.25 -5.17 14.92
C HIS A 168 4.19 -4.52 15.81
N GLU A 169 3.56 -3.43 15.34
CA GLU A 169 2.53 -2.72 16.09
C GLU A 169 1.30 -3.60 16.33
N LEU A 170 0.89 -4.39 15.35
CA LEU A 170 -0.21 -5.35 15.52
C LEU A 170 0.11 -6.39 16.60
N ARG A 171 1.34 -6.95 16.60
CA ARG A 171 1.79 -7.85 17.65
C ARG A 171 1.75 -7.18 19.03
N ARG A 172 2.21 -5.93 19.11
CA ARG A 172 2.20 -5.15 20.36
C ARG A 172 0.78 -4.94 20.87
N GLU A 173 -0.15 -4.59 19.99
CA GLU A 173 -1.55 -4.40 20.38
C GLU A 173 -2.20 -5.72 20.84
N VAL A 174 -1.98 -6.81 20.11
CA VAL A 174 -2.55 -8.12 20.48
C VAL A 174 -1.97 -8.65 21.80
N SER A 175 -0.70 -8.34 22.12
CA SER A 175 -0.10 -8.76 23.39
C SER A 175 -0.76 -8.15 24.64
N LYS A 176 -1.57 -7.09 24.46
CA LYS A 176 -2.38 -6.48 25.55
C LYS A 176 -3.68 -7.24 25.83
N ASN A 177 -4.09 -8.14 24.93
CA ASN A 177 -5.32 -8.92 25.09
C ASN A 177 -5.16 -9.97 26.19
N ALA A 178 -6.26 -10.32 26.85
CA ALA A 178 -6.30 -11.47 27.78
C ALA A 178 -5.95 -12.78 27.08
N ASN A 179 -6.25 -12.89 25.77
CA ASN A 179 -5.81 -13.98 24.92
C ASN A 179 -4.99 -13.40 23.74
N PRO A 180 -3.64 -13.43 23.78
CA PRO A 180 -2.80 -12.88 22.73
C PRO A 180 -2.78 -13.70 21.44
N HIS A 181 -3.47 -14.83 21.37
CA HIS A 181 -3.67 -15.63 20.16
C HIS A 181 -4.93 -15.22 19.38
N ARG A 182 -5.72 -14.31 19.89
CA ARG A 182 -6.95 -13.83 19.26
C ARG A 182 -6.85 -12.35 18.91
N LEU A 183 -6.86 -12.08 17.62
CA LEU A 183 -6.96 -10.75 17.06
C LEU A 183 -8.40 -10.23 17.23
N ASN A 184 -8.56 -8.98 17.63
CA ASN A 184 -9.81 -8.25 17.57
C ASN A 184 -9.67 -7.00 16.70
N ILE A 185 -10.78 -6.43 16.33
CA ILE A 185 -10.81 -5.29 15.40
C ILE A 185 -10.12 -4.05 15.97
N ASP A 186 -10.17 -3.82 17.27
CA ASP A 186 -9.51 -2.69 17.94
C ASP A 186 -7.99 -2.80 17.84
N ASN A 187 -7.44 -4.02 17.92
CA ASN A 187 -6.00 -4.22 17.75
C ASN A 187 -5.53 -3.76 16.35
N ILE A 188 -6.35 -4.01 15.31
CA ILE A 188 -6.03 -3.61 13.93
C ILE A 188 -5.98 -2.09 13.82
N PHE A 189 -7.04 -1.41 14.26
CA PHE A 189 -7.12 0.05 14.16
C PHE A 189 -6.11 0.76 15.05
N ASN A 190 -5.83 0.23 16.24
CA ASN A 190 -4.79 0.77 17.13
C ASN A 190 -3.39 0.60 16.50
N ALA A 191 -3.12 -0.54 15.85
CA ALA A 191 -1.87 -0.74 15.13
C ALA A 191 -1.73 0.26 13.96
N VAL A 192 -2.80 0.54 13.21
CA VAL A 192 -2.78 1.57 12.15
C VAL A 192 -2.55 2.96 12.76
N ALA A 193 -3.16 3.30 13.88
CA ALA A 193 -2.92 4.58 14.56
C ALA A 193 -1.45 4.75 14.95
N GLU A 194 -0.77 3.69 15.41
CA GLU A 194 0.66 3.72 15.69
C GLU A 194 1.49 3.82 14.41
N VAL A 195 1.10 3.15 13.31
CA VAL A 195 1.73 3.34 12.00
C VAL A 195 1.66 4.80 11.58
N HIS A 196 0.49 5.46 11.67
CA HIS A 196 0.34 6.87 11.34
C HIS A 196 1.19 7.80 12.23
N ARG A 197 1.50 7.39 13.46
CA ARG A 197 2.38 8.15 14.36
C ARG A 197 3.86 8.01 14.00
N LEU A 198 4.29 6.82 13.58
CA LEU A 198 5.69 6.46 13.33
C LEU A 198 6.14 6.77 11.91
N VAL A 199 5.28 6.53 10.93
CA VAL A 199 5.60 6.63 9.50
C VAL A 199 5.40 8.06 9.01
N ARG A 200 6.35 8.52 8.18
CA ARG A 200 6.27 9.82 7.49
C ARG A 200 6.32 9.58 5.99
N GLY A 201 5.53 10.33 5.26
CA GLY A 201 5.43 10.23 3.80
C GLY A 201 4.00 10.10 3.33
N ALA A 202 3.85 9.68 2.09
CA ALA A 202 2.57 9.49 1.42
C ALA A 202 2.31 8.01 1.22
N TYR A 203 1.13 7.52 1.59
CA TYR A 203 0.79 6.11 1.40
C TYR A 203 -0.71 5.83 1.32
N GLY A 204 -1.07 5.04 0.30
CA GLY A 204 -2.32 4.31 0.23
C GLY A 204 -2.02 2.81 0.31
N VAL A 205 -2.58 2.13 1.30
CA VAL A 205 -2.24 0.74 1.63
C VAL A 205 -3.44 -0.15 1.51
N VAL A 206 -3.25 -1.33 0.91
CA VAL A 206 -4.15 -2.48 1.02
C VAL A 206 -3.40 -3.66 1.59
N ALA A 207 -3.98 -4.35 2.55
CA ALA A 207 -3.38 -5.49 3.23
C ALA A 207 -4.44 -6.57 3.51
N MET A 208 -4.01 -7.81 3.71
CA MET A 208 -4.87 -8.87 4.25
C MET A 208 -4.22 -9.53 5.44
N ILE A 209 -5.04 -9.91 6.42
CA ILE A 209 -4.66 -10.68 7.59
C ILE A 209 -5.30 -12.06 7.47
N ALA A 210 -4.48 -13.10 7.45
CA ALA A 210 -4.91 -14.48 7.20
C ALA A 210 -6.00 -14.92 8.18
N GLY A 211 -7.14 -15.38 7.65
CA GLY A 211 -8.29 -15.82 8.44
C GLY A 211 -9.17 -14.71 9.01
N TYR A 212 -8.85 -13.42 8.75
CA TYR A 212 -9.60 -12.30 9.33
C TYR A 212 -10.26 -11.40 8.27
N GLY A 213 -9.49 -10.83 7.33
CA GLY A 213 -10.07 -9.93 6.35
C GLY A 213 -9.04 -9.05 5.64
N MET A 214 -9.57 -8.10 4.88
CA MET A 214 -8.83 -7.05 4.17
C MET A 214 -8.83 -5.76 5.00
N LEU A 215 -7.68 -5.11 5.06
CA LEU A 215 -7.48 -3.80 5.68
C LEU A 215 -7.01 -2.83 4.60
N ALA A 216 -7.60 -1.64 4.58
CA ALA A 216 -7.10 -0.52 3.78
C ALA A 216 -6.93 0.71 4.67
N PHE A 217 -5.87 1.49 4.46
CA PHE A 217 -5.68 2.75 5.18
C PHE A 217 -4.91 3.77 4.34
N ARG A 218 -5.22 5.03 4.59
CA ARG A 218 -4.67 6.17 3.86
C ARG A 218 -3.84 7.05 4.78
N ASP A 219 -2.76 7.63 4.28
CA ASP A 219 -1.90 8.53 5.05
C ASP A 219 -2.68 9.69 5.69
N PRO A 220 -2.19 10.27 6.82
CA PRO A 220 -2.89 11.32 7.56
C PRO A 220 -3.15 12.61 6.78
N TYR A 221 -2.44 12.80 5.66
CA TYR A 221 -2.62 13.98 4.80
C TYR A 221 -3.42 13.66 3.53
N GLY A 222 -3.76 12.38 3.30
CA GLY A 222 -4.49 11.95 2.11
C GLY A 222 -3.75 12.31 0.81
N ILE A 223 -2.41 12.25 0.83
CA ILE A 223 -1.57 12.62 -0.32
C ILE A 223 -1.82 11.63 -1.46
N ARG A 224 -1.81 10.31 -1.16
CA ARG A 224 -2.16 9.30 -2.15
C ARG A 224 -3.65 9.01 -2.14
N PRO A 225 -4.27 8.80 -3.31
CA PRO A 225 -5.70 8.47 -3.39
C PRO A 225 -5.95 7.03 -2.94
N LEU A 226 -7.11 6.83 -2.34
CA LEU A 226 -7.64 5.51 -2.03
C LEU A 226 -9.16 5.61 -1.94
N VAL A 227 -9.87 4.81 -2.75
CA VAL A 227 -11.32 4.85 -2.89
C VAL A 227 -11.94 3.53 -2.46
N LEU A 228 -13.15 3.59 -1.91
CA LEU A 228 -13.97 2.46 -1.49
C LEU A 228 -15.16 2.32 -2.45
N GLY A 229 -15.38 1.12 -2.92
CA GLY A 229 -16.55 0.76 -3.72
C GLY A 229 -17.24 -0.48 -3.18
N SER A 230 -18.46 -0.70 -3.59
CA SER A 230 -19.22 -1.91 -3.27
C SER A 230 -20.05 -2.40 -4.44
N GLN A 231 -20.42 -3.66 -4.38
CA GLN A 231 -21.37 -4.31 -5.27
C GLN A 231 -22.33 -5.15 -4.44
N THR A 232 -23.60 -5.15 -4.81
CA THR A 232 -24.61 -6.01 -4.18
C THR A 232 -25.07 -7.04 -5.20
N ASP A 233 -24.98 -8.31 -4.87
CA ASP A 233 -25.44 -9.40 -5.72
C ASP A 233 -26.97 -9.57 -5.69
N GLU A 234 -27.48 -10.47 -6.52
CA GLU A 234 -28.93 -10.76 -6.61
C GLU A 234 -29.52 -11.31 -5.29
N ALA A 235 -28.68 -11.88 -4.43
CA ALA A 235 -29.06 -12.36 -3.12
C ALA A 235 -29.02 -11.29 -2.02
N GLY A 236 -28.66 -10.04 -2.37
CA GLY A 236 -28.52 -8.91 -1.45
C GLY A 236 -27.24 -8.91 -0.62
N ARG A 237 -26.24 -9.75 -0.96
CA ARG A 237 -24.95 -9.81 -0.27
C ARG A 237 -24.01 -8.75 -0.84
N LYS A 238 -23.35 -7.99 0.04
CA LYS A 238 -22.39 -6.96 -0.36
C LYS A 238 -20.97 -7.52 -0.49
N SER A 239 -20.33 -7.15 -1.60
CA SER A 239 -18.90 -7.30 -1.84
C SER A 239 -18.25 -5.92 -1.81
N TYR A 240 -16.99 -5.82 -1.40
CA TYR A 240 -16.29 -4.54 -1.26
C TYR A 240 -14.99 -4.52 -2.05
N ALA A 241 -14.68 -3.36 -2.61
CA ALA A 241 -13.45 -3.09 -3.33
C ALA A 241 -12.77 -1.83 -2.80
N VAL A 242 -11.45 -1.83 -2.75
CA VAL A 242 -10.62 -0.65 -2.48
C VAL A 242 -9.60 -0.53 -3.60
N ALA A 243 -9.42 0.67 -4.16
CA ALA A 243 -8.48 0.90 -5.25
C ALA A 243 -7.80 2.28 -5.14
N SER A 244 -6.67 2.43 -5.83
CA SER A 244 -6.04 3.75 -6.02
C SER A 244 -6.94 4.68 -6.83
N GLU A 245 -7.72 4.16 -7.78
CA GLU A 245 -8.61 4.94 -8.65
C GLU A 245 -9.94 4.23 -8.88
N SER A 246 -11.00 5.02 -9.03
CA SER A 246 -12.34 4.52 -9.31
C SER A 246 -12.49 3.89 -10.70
N VAL A 247 -11.56 4.15 -11.64
CA VAL A 247 -11.59 3.53 -12.98
C VAL A 247 -11.57 1.99 -12.91
N ALA A 248 -10.91 1.43 -11.89
CA ALA A 248 -10.93 -0.01 -11.66
C ALA A 248 -12.36 -0.52 -11.38
N PHE A 249 -13.17 0.22 -10.65
CA PHE A 249 -14.54 -0.17 -10.28
C PHE A 249 -15.47 -0.24 -11.49
N ASN A 250 -15.33 0.68 -12.45
CA ASN A 250 -16.13 0.66 -13.67
C ASN A 250 -15.99 -0.66 -14.45
N ALA A 251 -14.78 -1.20 -14.52
CA ALA A 251 -14.53 -2.48 -15.19
C ALA A 251 -15.02 -3.70 -14.40
N LEU A 252 -15.13 -3.57 -13.08
CA LEU A 252 -15.50 -4.64 -12.16
C LEU A 252 -17.00 -4.62 -11.81
N ALA A 253 -17.77 -3.66 -12.32
CA ALA A 253 -19.17 -3.42 -11.97
C ALA A 253 -19.38 -3.15 -10.47
N TYR A 254 -18.44 -2.44 -9.84
CA TYR A 254 -18.57 -1.92 -8.49
C TYR A 254 -18.96 -0.45 -8.54
N ASP A 255 -19.87 -0.05 -7.67
CA ASP A 255 -20.24 1.35 -7.47
C ASP A 255 -19.24 2.04 -6.55
N LEU A 256 -18.79 3.24 -6.92
CA LEU A 256 -17.98 4.08 -6.05
C LEU A 256 -18.82 4.57 -4.86
N GLU A 257 -18.48 4.18 -3.64
CA GLU A 257 -19.15 4.69 -2.45
C GLU A 257 -18.57 6.04 -2.01
N ARG A 258 -17.25 6.10 -1.83
CA ARG A 258 -16.54 7.31 -1.35
C ARG A 258 -15.02 7.18 -1.40
N ASP A 259 -14.35 8.29 -1.20
CA ASP A 259 -12.94 8.30 -0.85
C ASP A 259 -12.72 7.80 0.59
N ILE A 260 -11.62 7.08 0.82
CA ILE A 260 -11.10 6.83 2.16
C ILE A 260 -10.48 8.14 2.64
N GLN A 261 -10.89 8.61 3.82
CA GLN A 261 -10.49 9.92 4.33
C GLN A 261 -9.00 9.91 4.78
N PRO A 262 -8.34 11.08 4.84
CA PRO A 262 -6.99 11.18 5.40
C PRO A 262 -6.92 10.57 6.80
N GLY A 263 -5.98 9.67 7.04
CA GLY A 263 -5.79 8.99 8.31
C GLY A 263 -6.85 7.94 8.68
N GLU A 264 -7.79 7.68 7.78
CA GLU A 264 -8.82 6.65 7.98
C GLU A 264 -8.29 5.26 7.63
N ALA A 265 -8.78 4.26 8.35
CA ALA A 265 -8.66 2.86 8.02
C ALA A 265 -10.03 2.22 7.85
N VAL A 266 -10.12 1.31 6.88
CA VAL A 266 -11.30 0.50 6.57
C VAL A 266 -10.90 -0.98 6.66
N PHE A 267 -11.66 -1.75 7.41
CA PHE A 267 -11.50 -3.19 7.52
C PHE A 267 -12.75 -3.89 6.96
N VAL A 268 -12.53 -4.87 6.10
CA VAL A 268 -13.58 -5.72 5.54
C VAL A 268 -13.27 -7.16 5.94
N GLY A 269 -14.08 -7.71 6.84
CA GLY A 269 -14.02 -9.12 7.22
C GLY A 269 -14.31 -10.03 6.04
N PHE A 270 -13.79 -11.26 6.03
CA PHE A 270 -14.13 -12.25 5.00
C PHE A 270 -15.59 -12.68 5.05
N ASP A 271 -16.31 -12.31 6.11
CA ASP A 271 -17.78 -12.46 6.25
C ASP A 271 -18.58 -11.30 5.60
N GLY A 272 -17.90 -10.33 4.99
CA GLY A 272 -18.50 -9.14 4.40
C GLY A 272 -18.80 -8.00 5.39
N THR A 273 -18.41 -8.12 6.66
CA THR A 273 -18.56 -7.02 7.64
C THR A 273 -17.58 -5.90 7.33
N LEU A 274 -18.10 -4.67 7.10
CA LEU A 274 -17.28 -3.48 6.88
C LEU A 274 -17.27 -2.59 8.13
N ILE A 275 -16.09 -2.22 8.58
CA ILE A 275 -15.87 -1.28 9.70
C ILE A 275 -14.85 -0.24 9.25
N ALA A 276 -15.16 1.04 9.48
CA ALA A 276 -14.27 2.15 9.20
C ALA A 276 -13.99 2.95 10.47
N ARG A 277 -12.75 3.44 10.61
CA ARG A 277 -12.33 4.22 11.77
C ARG A 277 -11.30 5.29 11.40
N GLN A 278 -11.47 6.50 11.96
CA GLN A 278 -10.40 7.49 11.93
C GLN A 278 -9.29 7.07 12.89
N CYS A 279 -8.08 6.92 12.37
CA CYS A 279 -6.90 6.43 13.09
C CYS A 279 -5.83 7.52 13.31
N SER A 280 -6.08 8.77 12.90
CA SER A 280 -5.16 9.88 13.08
C SER A 280 -5.89 11.14 13.55
N ASP A 281 -5.37 11.77 14.59
CA ASP A 281 -5.80 13.10 15.06
C ASP A 281 -5.22 14.26 14.22
N ARG A 282 -4.24 13.95 13.35
CA ARG A 282 -3.57 14.92 12.45
C ARG A 282 -4.16 14.91 11.04
N ALA A 283 -5.35 14.35 10.84
CA ALA A 283 -5.99 14.25 9.55
C ALA A 283 -6.21 15.62 8.89
N LYS A 284 -5.63 15.81 7.71
CA LYS A 284 -5.77 17.02 6.90
C LYS A 284 -5.63 16.67 5.43
N LEU A 285 -6.63 17.00 4.62
CA LEU A 285 -6.56 16.74 3.19
C LEU A 285 -5.55 17.67 2.51
N SER A 286 -4.52 17.07 1.92
CA SER A 286 -3.44 17.75 1.17
C SER A 286 -3.03 16.84 -0.01
N PRO A 287 -3.90 16.66 -1.01
CA PRO A 287 -3.69 15.69 -2.08
C PRO A 287 -2.51 16.09 -2.96
N CYS A 288 -1.85 15.10 -3.55
CA CYS A 288 -0.81 15.32 -4.54
C CYS A 288 -1.43 15.83 -5.84
N LEU A 289 -0.92 16.95 -6.38
CA LEU A 289 -1.40 17.51 -7.65
C LEU A 289 -1.23 16.54 -8.82
N PHE A 290 -0.14 15.77 -8.84
CA PHE A 290 0.17 14.81 -9.90
C PHE A 290 -0.82 13.62 -9.97
N GLU A 291 -1.64 13.41 -8.95
CA GLU A 291 -2.72 12.42 -9.01
C GLU A 291 -3.95 12.91 -9.81
N TYR A 292 -3.94 14.17 -10.26
CA TYR A 292 -5.06 14.80 -10.98
C TYR A 292 -4.66 15.38 -12.36
N VAL A 293 -3.43 15.16 -12.81
CA VAL A 293 -2.91 15.72 -14.07
C VAL A 293 -2.71 14.62 -15.11
#